data_3815a58042ce1d2ad4310ecaa401946b
#
_entry.id   3815a58042ce1d2ad4310ecaa401946b
#
_cell.length_a   1.000
_cell.length_b   1.000
_cell.length_c   1.000
_cell.angle_alpha   90.00
_cell.angle_beta   90.00
_cell.angle_gamma   90.00
#
_symmetry.space_group_name_H-M   'P 1'
#
loop_
_entity.id
_entity.type
_entity.pdbx_description
1 polymer ?
#
loop_
_entity_poly.entity_id
_entity_poly.type
_entity_poly.pdbx_seq_one_letter_code
_entity_poly.pdbx_strand_id
1 'polypeptide(L)'
;STPKPSSAASDVYKRQNDKTGKEQFVVPYLMSSHPGSTMKEAIELAEYVRDLGYMPEQVQDFYPTPSTLSTCMYYTGYDPRTMEKVYTPVSHHEKEMQRALIQYKKPENYDLVKEALLANNRNDLIGFGPKCLIPPRKIRSRSNEKSRKR
;
A
#
# COMPACT_ATOMS: atom_id res chain seq x y z
N SER A 1 15.48 24.93 5.20
CA SER A 1 14.37 24.02 4.86
C SER A 1 13.76 23.52 6.16
N THR A 2 12.48 23.75 6.35
CA THR A 2 11.73 23.27 7.52
C THR A 2 11.70 21.75 7.49
N PRO A 3 12.12 21.02 8.54
CA PRO A 3 12.01 19.57 8.57
C PRO A 3 10.54 19.17 8.38
N LYS A 4 10.30 18.14 7.58
CA LYS A 4 8.94 17.61 7.45
C LYS A 4 8.44 17.17 8.85
N PRO A 5 7.18 17.44 9.24
CA PRO A 5 6.67 17.14 10.59
C PRO A 5 6.90 15.69 11.04
N SER A 6 6.88 14.73 10.11
CA SER A 6 7.14 13.32 10.40
C SER A 6 8.58 13.01 10.81
N SER A 7 9.59 13.69 10.26
CA SER A 7 10.99 13.49 10.66
C SER A 7 11.27 14.11 12.03
N ALA A 8 10.69 15.26 12.34
CA ALA A 8 10.80 15.86 13.66
C ALA A 8 10.19 14.98 14.76
N ALA A 9 9.04 14.36 14.50
CA ALA A 9 8.43 13.40 15.43
C ALA A 9 9.33 12.18 15.67
N SER A 10 9.91 11.60 14.60
CA SER A 10 10.85 10.48 14.70
C SER A 10 12.07 10.82 15.56
N ASP A 11 12.63 12.01 15.41
CA ASP A 11 13.80 12.45 16.19
C ASP A 11 13.46 12.64 17.68
N VAL A 12 12.24 13.09 18.00
CA VAL A 12 11.77 13.20 19.39
C VAL A 12 11.68 11.83 20.03
N TYR A 13 11.13 10.81 19.34
CA TYR A 13 11.03 9.45 19.88
C TYR A 13 12.41 8.83 20.13
N LYS A 14 13.35 9.00 19.21
CA LYS A 14 14.73 8.51 19.39
C LYS A 14 15.37 9.11 20.65
N ARG A 15 15.27 10.43 20.84
CA ARG A 15 15.78 11.12 22.02
C ARG A 15 15.10 10.68 23.33
N GLN A 16 13.80 10.36 23.26
CA GLN A 16 13.07 9.85 24.42
C GLN A 16 13.52 8.44 24.78
N ASN A 17 13.74 7.55 23.80
CA ASN A 17 14.27 6.22 24.02
C ASN A 17 15.64 6.28 24.71
N ASP A 18 16.55 7.12 24.22
CA ASP A 18 17.87 7.30 24.80
C ASP A 18 17.82 7.76 26.25
N LYS A 19 16.86 8.65 26.59
CA LYS A 19 16.72 9.20 27.95
C LYS A 19 16.01 8.26 28.92
N THR A 20 15.07 7.45 28.44
CA THR A 20 14.20 6.64 29.31
C THR A 20 14.60 5.19 29.38
N GLY A 21 15.51 4.74 28.50
CA GLY A 21 15.92 3.34 28.37
C GLY A 21 14.78 2.41 27.90
N LYS A 22 13.71 3.00 27.31
CA LYS A 22 12.57 2.26 26.77
C LYS A 22 12.71 2.14 25.26
N GLU A 23 12.42 0.94 24.73
CA GLU A 23 12.30 0.73 23.28
C GLU A 23 10.89 1.12 22.81
N GLN A 24 10.75 2.33 22.27
CA GLN A 24 9.52 2.78 21.62
C GLN A 24 9.74 2.85 20.11
N PHE A 25 8.75 2.45 19.34
CA PHE A 25 8.83 2.43 17.89
C PHE A 25 7.76 3.33 17.28
N VAL A 26 8.12 4.01 16.19
CA VAL A 26 7.14 4.71 15.35
C VAL A 26 6.59 3.70 14.34
N VAL A 27 5.34 3.35 14.47
CA VAL A 27 4.65 2.47 13.53
C VAL A 27 3.90 3.32 12.52
N PRO A 28 4.23 3.26 11.22
CA PRO A 28 3.51 4.00 10.20
C PRO A 28 2.09 3.43 10.06
N TYR A 29 1.09 4.31 10.10
CA TYR A 29 -0.29 3.97 9.79
C TYR A 29 -0.52 4.15 8.30
N LEU A 30 -0.77 3.05 7.60
CA LEU A 30 -0.96 3.03 6.16
C LEU A 30 -2.41 2.69 5.82
N MET A 31 -2.94 3.42 4.85
CA MET A 31 -4.30 3.26 4.35
C MET A 31 -4.28 3.02 2.85
N SER A 32 -4.99 1.99 2.40
CA SER A 32 -5.21 1.72 0.97
C SER A 32 -6.51 2.34 0.48
N SER A 33 -6.63 2.50 -0.83
CA SER A 33 -7.87 2.90 -1.51
C SER A 33 -8.41 4.27 -1.11
N HIS A 34 -7.54 5.18 -0.64
CA HIS A 34 -7.93 6.56 -0.35
C HIS A 34 -8.33 7.30 -1.66
N PRO A 35 -9.34 8.17 -1.65
CA PRO A 35 -9.60 9.05 -2.79
C PRO A 35 -8.34 9.79 -3.25
N GLY A 36 -8.07 9.77 -4.55
CA GLY A 36 -6.84 10.27 -5.15
C GLY A 36 -5.74 9.22 -5.29
N SER A 37 -5.87 8.04 -4.69
CA SER A 37 -4.88 6.96 -4.83
C SER A 37 -5.22 6.10 -6.04
N THR A 38 -4.48 6.29 -7.13
CA THR A 38 -4.52 5.38 -8.28
C THR A 38 -3.60 4.18 -8.03
N MET A 39 -3.58 3.22 -8.96
CA MET A 39 -2.68 2.08 -8.86
C MET A 39 -1.19 2.50 -8.91
N LYS A 40 -0.90 3.62 -9.56
CA LYS A 40 0.47 4.17 -9.62
C LYS A 40 0.95 4.59 -8.22
N GLU A 41 0.16 5.38 -7.50
CA GLU A 41 0.49 5.81 -6.12
C GLU A 41 0.52 4.62 -5.16
N ALA A 42 -0.33 3.59 -5.39
CA ALA A 42 -0.28 2.37 -4.60
C ALA A 42 1.02 1.57 -4.81
N ILE A 43 1.56 1.55 -6.03
CA ILE A 43 2.87 0.93 -6.33
C ILE A 43 4.00 1.77 -5.71
N GLU A 44 3.96 3.09 -5.82
CA GLU A 44 4.93 3.98 -5.17
C GLU A 44 4.95 3.81 -3.64
N LEU A 45 3.77 3.63 -3.04
CA LEU A 45 3.67 3.32 -1.62
C LEU A 45 4.28 1.96 -1.27
N ALA A 46 4.11 0.94 -2.12
CA ALA A 46 4.75 -0.37 -1.94
C ALA A 46 6.29 -0.28 -2.03
N GLU A 47 6.81 0.53 -2.94
CA GLU A 47 8.25 0.82 -3.04
C GLU A 47 8.76 1.53 -1.77
N TYR A 48 8.01 2.51 -1.27
CA TYR A 48 8.33 3.19 -0.01
C TYR A 48 8.36 2.22 1.18
N VAL A 49 7.37 1.32 1.30
CA VAL A 49 7.32 0.28 2.34
C VAL A 49 8.53 -0.67 2.23
N ARG A 50 8.92 -1.04 1.01
CA ARG A 50 10.15 -1.82 0.77
C ARG A 50 11.38 -1.09 1.29
N ASP A 51 11.52 0.18 0.98
CA ASP A 51 12.69 0.99 1.32
C ASP A 51 12.77 1.28 2.83
N LEU A 52 11.63 1.32 3.53
CA LEU A 52 11.59 1.34 5.00
C LEU A 52 12.11 0.05 5.65
N GLY A 53 12.15 -1.06 4.91
CA GLY A 53 12.54 -2.37 5.42
C GLY A 53 11.56 -2.99 6.43
N TYR A 54 10.43 -2.33 6.69
CA TYR A 54 9.39 -2.75 7.61
C TYR A 54 8.12 -3.12 6.85
N MET A 55 7.56 -4.29 7.15
CA MET A 55 6.29 -4.72 6.58
C MET A 55 5.17 -4.43 7.57
N PRO A 56 4.19 -3.59 7.22
CA PRO A 56 3.05 -3.33 8.08
C PRO A 56 2.18 -4.58 8.24
N GLU A 57 1.95 -4.99 9.48
CA GLU A 57 1.07 -6.12 9.78
C GLU A 57 -0.40 -5.77 9.53
N GLN A 58 -0.78 -4.55 9.86
CA GLN A 58 -2.13 -4.03 9.70
C GLN A 58 -2.16 -2.95 8.62
N VAL A 59 -3.07 -3.13 7.66
CA VAL A 59 -3.40 -2.14 6.64
C VAL A 59 -4.90 -1.97 6.65
N GLN A 60 -5.35 -0.72 6.70
CA GLN A 60 -6.77 -0.40 6.62
C GLN A 60 -7.12 0.09 5.22
N ASP A 61 -8.27 -0.34 4.73
CA ASP A 61 -8.87 0.27 3.55
C ASP A 61 -9.55 1.58 3.96
N PHE A 62 -9.57 2.54 3.06
CA PHE A 62 -10.29 3.78 3.30
C PHE A 62 -11.77 3.48 3.62
N TYR A 63 -12.20 4.01 4.75
CA TYR A 63 -13.59 3.95 5.19
C TYR A 63 -14.16 5.38 5.23
N PRO A 64 -15.26 5.65 4.49
CA PRO A 64 -15.85 6.98 4.47
C PRO A 64 -16.41 7.35 5.84
N THR A 65 -15.77 8.32 6.50
CA THR A 65 -16.22 8.85 7.79
C THR A 65 -17.03 10.12 7.54
N PRO A 66 -18.25 10.26 8.10
CA PRO A 66 -19.06 11.46 7.91
C PRO A 66 -18.30 12.75 8.27
N SER A 67 -18.65 13.83 7.59
CA SER A 67 -18.09 15.18 7.81
C SER A 67 -16.62 15.35 7.46
N THR A 68 -16.03 14.49 6.64
CA THR A 68 -14.66 14.62 6.15
C THR A 68 -14.61 14.98 4.66
N LEU A 69 -13.57 15.72 4.25
CA LEU A 69 -13.33 16.05 2.85
C LEU A 69 -13.13 14.77 2.00
N SER A 70 -12.41 13.80 2.52
CA SER A 70 -12.16 12.54 1.82
C SER A 70 -13.46 11.76 1.55
N THR A 71 -14.43 11.82 2.46
CA THR A 71 -15.76 11.22 2.24
C THR A 71 -16.51 11.94 1.15
N CYS A 72 -16.44 13.26 1.09
CA CYS A 72 -17.02 14.04 0.00
C CYS A 72 -16.39 13.62 -1.35
N MET A 73 -15.06 13.58 -1.43
CA MET A 73 -14.34 13.11 -2.61
C MET A 73 -14.75 11.70 -3.02
N TYR A 74 -14.91 10.79 -2.04
CA TYR A 74 -15.25 9.39 -2.28
C TYR A 74 -16.62 9.25 -2.99
N TYR A 75 -17.63 9.98 -2.53
CA TYR A 75 -18.98 9.88 -3.08
C TYR A 75 -19.22 10.76 -4.30
N THR A 76 -18.56 11.92 -4.40
CA THR A 76 -18.78 12.87 -5.49
C THR A 76 -17.80 12.71 -6.64
N GLY A 77 -16.59 12.17 -6.37
CA GLY A 77 -15.49 12.16 -7.33
C GLY A 77 -14.86 13.54 -7.58
N TYR A 78 -15.10 14.52 -6.70
CA TYR A 78 -14.56 15.87 -6.81
C TYR A 78 -13.96 16.34 -5.48
N ASP A 79 -12.87 17.11 -5.54
CA ASP A 79 -12.37 17.85 -4.38
C ASP A 79 -13.31 19.04 -4.12
N PRO A 80 -13.99 19.11 -2.98
CA PRO A 80 -14.95 20.16 -2.70
C PRO A 80 -14.32 21.56 -2.54
N ARG A 81 -12.99 21.66 -2.44
CA ARG A 81 -12.27 22.93 -2.33
C ARG A 81 -11.90 23.51 -3.69
N THR A 82 -11.53 22.65 -4.64
CA THR A 82 -11.05 23.05 -5.98
C THR A 82 -12.02 22.73 -7.09
N MET A 83 -13.01 21.86 -6.84
CA MET A 83 -13.95 21.31 -7.82
C MET A 83 -13.25 20.50 -8.92
N GLU A 84 -12.01 20.09 -8.70
CA GLU A 84 -11.28 19.19 -9.59
C GLU A 84 -11.72 17.75 -9.39
N LYS A 85 -11.70 16.98 -10.47
CA LYS A 85 -11.99 15.53 -10.41
C LYS A 85 -10.92 14.81 -9.61
N VAL A 86 -11.37 13.97 -8.69
CA VAL A 86 -10.53 13.09 -7.89
C VAL A 86 -10.83 11.64 -8.24
N TYR A 87 -9.78 10.90 -8.61
CA TYR A 87 -9.89 9.48 -8.83
C TYR A 87 -10.30 8.77 -7.53
N THR A 88 -11.22 7.84 -7.61
CA THR A 88 -11.64 7.05 -6.44
C THR A 88 -11.70 5.57 -6.84
N PRO A 89 -10.96 4.69 -6.15
CA PRO A 89 -11.04 3.26 -6.40
C PRO A 89 -12.43 2.74 -6.01
N VAL A 90 -13.21 2.30 -6.98
CA VAL A 90 -14.58 1.80 -6.76
C VAL A 90 -14.63 0.28 -6.81
N SER A 91 -13.85 -0.32 -7.70
CA SER A 91 -13.82 -1.76 -7.90
C SER A 91 -13.24 -2.48 -6.66
N HIS A 92 -13.94 -3.54 -6.23
CA HIS A 92 -13.45 -4.40 -5.13
C HIS A 92 -12.07 -4.99 -5.44
N HIS A 93 -11.91 -5.49 -6.67
CA HIS A 93 -10.65 -6.08 -7.12
C HIS A 93 -9.49 -5.08 -7.09
N GLU A 94 -9.73 -3.83 -7.49
CA GLU A 94 -8.72 -2.78 -7.42
C GLU A 94 -8.34 -2.44 -5.98
N LYS A 95 -9.31 -2.38 -5.06
CA LYS A 95 -9.03 -2.17 -3.64
C LYS A 95 -8.19 -3.31 -3.05
N GLU A 96 -8.51 -4.56 -3.43
CA GLU A 96 -7.72 -5.72 -3.04
C GLU A 96 -6.28 -5.64 -3.56
N MET A 97 -6.08 -5.23 -4.83
CA MET A 97 -4.74 -5.04 -5.39
C MET A 97 -3.96 -3.93 -4.67
N GLN A 98 -4.58 -2.78 -4.39
CA GLN A 98 -3.93 -1.70 -3.65
C GLN A 98 -3.51 -2.13 -2.23
N ARG A 99 -4.38 -2.87 -1.55
CA ARG A 99 -4.07 -3.44 -0.23
C ARG A 99 -2.96 -4.48 -0.30
N ALA A 100 -3.02 -5.37 -1.28
CA ALA A 100 -2.02 -6.40 -1.50
C ALA A 100 -0.62 -5.82 -1.76
N LEU A 101 -0.53 -4.70 -2.48
CA LEU A 101 0.72 -3.99 -2.74
C LEU A 101 1.40 -3.52 -1.44
N ILE A 102 0.65 -3.02 -0.45
CA ILE A 102 1.22 -2.60 0.84
C ILE A 102 1.77 -3.81 1.61
N GLN A 103 1.15 -4.99 1.46
CA GLN A 103 1.56 -6.25 2.09
C GLN A 103 2.15 -7.25 1.08
N TYR A 104 2.99 -6.78 0.16
CA TYR A 104 3.48 -7.52 -0.99
C TYR A 104 4.29 -8.79 -0.65
N LYS A 105 4.88 -8.87 0.55
CA LYS A 105 5.64 -10.06 0.99
C LYS A 105 4.75 -11.23 1.40
N LYS A 106 3.47 -11.01 1.66
CA LYS A 106 2.56 -12.10 2.02
C LYS A 106 2.34 -13.03 0.82
N PRO A 107 2.54 -14.35 0.98
CA PRO A 107 2.41 -15.30 -0.14
C PRO A 107 1.03 -15.29 -0.81
N GLU A 108 -0.02 -15.04 -0.03
CA GLU A 108 -1.40 -14.95 -0.53
C GLU A 108 -1.64 -13.77 -1.47
N ASN A 109 -0.86 -12.69 -1.32
CA ASN A 109 -1.00 -11.47 -2.11
C ASN A 109 -0.21 -11.52 -3.43
N TYR A 110 0.60 -12.57 -3.65
CA TYR A 110 1.52 -12.64 -4.78
C TYR A 110 0.83 -12.43 -6.14
N ASP A 111 -0.29 -13.10 -6.38
CA ASP A 111 -0.98 -13.04 -7.68
C ASP A 111 -1.58 -11.65 -7.93
N LEU A 112 -2.18 -11.03 -6.91
CA LEU A 112 -2.71 -9.67 -6.99
C LEU A 112 -1.61 -8.62 -7.20
N VAL A 113 -0.50 -8.73 -6.48
CA VAL A 113 0.66 -7.84 -6.65
C VAL A 113 1.23 -7.97 -8.05
N LYS A 114 1.40 -9.20 -8.55
CA LYS A 114 1.89 -9.45 -9.90
C LYS A 114 0.97 -8.86 -10.96
N GLU A 115 -0.34 -9.06 -10.83
CA GLU A 115 -1.34 -8.49 -11.74
C GLU A 115 -1.27 -6.95 -11.75
N ALA A 116 -1.24 -6.32 -10.59
CA ALA A 116 -1.12 -4.87 -10.45
C ALA A 116 0.14 -4.32 -11.12
N LEU A 117 1.29 -4.97 -10.93
CA LEU A 117 2.56 -4.56 -11.54
C LEU A 117 2.54 -4.71 -13.06
N LEU A 118 2.02 -5.83 -13.58
CA LEU A 118 1.92 -6.07 -15.03
C LEU A 118 0.96 -5.08 -15.70
N ALA A 119 -0.20 -4.83 -15.10
CA ALA A 119 -1.19 -3.88 -15.62
C ALA A 119 -0.66 -2.44 -15.69
N ASN A 120 0.32 -2.10 -14.85
CA ASN A 120 0.93 -0.76 -14.81
C ASN A 120 2.34 -0.72 -15.46
N ASN A 121 2.72 -1.73 -16.23
CA ASN A 121 4.01 -1.85 -16.91
C ASN A 121 5.24 -1.75 -15.97
N ARG A 122 5.08 -2.13 -14.69
CA ARG A 122 6.15 -2.15 -13.68
C ARG A 122 6.78 -3.53 -13.54
N ASN A 123 7.17 -4.13 -14.69
CA ASN A 123 7.89 -5.41 -14.75
C ASN A 123 9.26 -5.33 -14.05
N ASP A 124 9.83 -4.14 -13.95
CA ASP A 124 11.07 -3.84 -13.25
C ASP A 124 11.04 -4.22 -11.75
N LEU A 125 9.85 -4.27 -11.16
CA LEU A 125 9.64 -4.65 -9.77
C LEU A 125 9.44 -6.15 -9.54
N ILE A 126 9.46 -6.95 -10.62
CA ILE A 126 9.37 -8.42 -10.56
C ILE A 126 10.75 -9.01 -10.82
N GLY A 127 11.43 -9.50 -9.81
CA GLY A 127 12.78 -10.02 -9.94
C GLY A 127 13.40 -10.43 -8.61
N PHE A 128 14.71 -10.68 -8.65
CA PHE A 128 15.50 -11.03 -7.47
C PHE A 128 16.36 -9.87 -6.94
N GLY A 129 16.30 -8.73 -7.60
CA GLY A 129 17.06 -7.55 -7.19
C GLY A 129 16.53 -6.88 -5.92
N PRO A 130 17.35 -6.06 -5.24
CA PRO A 130 16.95 -5.38 -4.00
C PRO A 130 15.82 -4.37 -4.21
N LYS A 131 15.63 -3.89 -5.42
CA LYS A 131 14.53 -2.97 -5.79
C LYS A 131 13.23 -3.69 -6.18
N CYS A 132 13.25 -5.02 -6.32
CA CYS A 132 12.05 -5.77 -6.69
C CYS A 132 11.13 -5.98 -5.49
N LEU A 133 9.83 -6.04 -5.74
CA LEU A 133 8.81 -6.31 -4.72
C LEU A 133 8.56 -7.81 -4.58
N ILE A 134 8.47 -8.53 -5.72
CA ILE A 134 8.17 -9.95 -5.73
C ILE A 134 9.11 -10.73 -6.66
N PRO A 135 9.47 -11.99 -6.33
CA PRO A 135 10.25 -12.83 -7.21
C PRO A 135 9.44 -13.33 -8.40
N PRO A 136 10.05 -13.63 -9.57
CA PRO A 136 9.36 -14.23 -10.70
C PRO A 136 9.00 -15.68 -10.37
N ARG A 137 7.71 -15.97 -10.13
CA ARG A 137 7.19 -17.33 -9.97
C ARG A 137 6.41 -17.73 -11.21
N LYS A 138 6.50 -19.01 -11.60
CA LYS A 138 5.56 -19.57 -12.60
C LYS A 138 4.17 -19.62 -11.96
N ILE A 139 3.16 -19.04 -12.61
CA ILE A 139 1.76 -19.18 -12.19
C ILE A 139 1.44 -20.68 -12.24
N ARG A 140 1.15 -21.29 -11.10
CA ARG A 140 0.48 -22.60 -11.07
C ARG A 140 -0.96 -22.35 -11.51
N SER A 141 -1.26 -22.69 -12.76
CA SER A 141 -2.65 -22.67 -13.23
C SER A 141 -3.49 -23.56 -12.30
N ARG A 142 -4.58 -23.05 -11.76
CA ARG A 142 -5.55 -23.76 -10.91
C ARG A 142 -6.23 -24.98 -11.60
N SER A 143 -5.84 -25.30 -12.83
CA SER A 143 -6.43 -26.39 -13.62
C SER A 143 -6.07 -27.80 -13.16
N ASN A 144 -5.12 -28.00 -12.23
CA ASN A 144 -4.65 -29.35 -11.86
C ASN A 144 -5.09 -29.86 -10.47
N GLU A 145 -5.93 -29.13 -9.74
CA GLU A 145 -6.36 -29.57 -8.40
C GLU A 145 -7.61 -30.46 -8.41
N LYS A 146 -8.35 -30.49 -9.55
CA LYS A 146 -9.54 -31.35 -9.69
C LYS A 146 -9.26 -32.81 -10.12
N SER A 147 -8.03 -33.14 -10.52
CA SER A 147 -7.68 -34.48 -11.01
C SER A 147 -7.09 -35.41 -9.94
N ARG A 148 -6.92 -34.97 -8.68
CA ARG A 148 -6.33 -35.83 -7.61
C ARG A 148 -7.33 -36.35 -6.57
N LYS A 149 -8.64 -36.15 -6.81
CA LYS A 149 -9.70 -36.75 -5.97
C LYS A 149 -10.61 -37.60 -6.87
N ARG A 150 -10.10 -38.68 -7.39
CA ARG A 150 -10.83 -39.85 -7.83
C ARG A 150 -10.00 -41.08 -7.52
#